data_b5e3e9c2b667f9662505152bf435588c
#
_entry.id   b5e3e9c2b667f9662505152bf435588c
#
_cell.length_a   1.000
_cell.length_b   1.000
_cell.length_c   1.000
_cell.angle_alpha   90.00
_cell.angle_beta   90.00
_cell.angle_gamma   90.00
#
_symmetry.space_group_name_H-M   'P 1'
#
loop_
_entity.id
_entity.type
_entity.pdbx_description
1 polymer ?
#
loop_
_entity_poly.entity_id
_entity_poly.type
_entity_poly.pdbx_seq_one_letter_code
_entity_poly.pdbx_strand_id
1 'polypeptide(L)'
;FYFDEIHKWMLIGQYGRYIERPTFSALNPNRIQTSEYSYLIGNPMLRPTYINKFSITLVYNFRYTLTVGGNLHHDLIRQFGKEDAENSDISYVINENHNRENHWFVAITAPWQPLNWLNLNASFIGVRQDIRMYREDDYFGHFLYFANANATVLLPSDYSLEAQYNGVSRLYSGNSGIDPRHTFNLHLRKKWKDGRCVATLGVDNIFN
;
A
#
# COMPACT_ATOMS: atom_id res chain seq x y z
N PHE A 1 -1.38 6.82 -25.60
CA PHE A 1 -2.21 7.48 -26.60
C PHE A 1 -2.53 8.90 -26.14
N TYR A 2 -2.36 9.91 -26.98
CA TYR A 2 -2.69 11.32 -26.73
C TYR A 2 -3.99 11.65 -27.43
N PHE A 3 -4.88 12.43 -26.79
CA PHE A 3 -6.21 12.73 -27.32
C PHE A 3 -6.32 14.12 -27.96
N ASP A 4 -5.35 14.99 -27.70
CA ASP A 4 -5.40 16.38 -28.15
C ASP A 4 -4.10 16.81 -28.85
N GLU A 5 -4.21 17.84 -29.68
CA GLU A 5 -3.09 18.40 -30.43
C GLU A 5 -2.01 19.01 -29.52
N ILE A 6 -2.36 19.39 -28.29
CA ILE A 6 -1.47 20.00 -27.30
C ILE A 6 -0.86 18.96 -26.35
N HIS A 7 -1.19 17.68 -26.51
CA HIS A 7 -0.70 16.56 -25.70
C HIS A 7 -0.97 16.70 -24.18
N LYS A 8 -2.04 17.39 -23.80
CA LYS A 8 -2.42 17.57 -22.40
C LYS A 8 -3.01 16.31 -21.78
N TRP A 9 -3.65 15.49 -22.61
CA TRP A 9 -4.30 14.25 -22.19
C TRP A 9 -3.58 13.03 -22.74
N MET A 10 -3.24 12.10 -21.87
CA MET A 10 -2.62 10.83 -22.24
C MET A 10 -3.37 9.67 -21.57
N LEU A 11 -3.68 8.65 -22.34
CA LEU A 11 -4.23 7.38 -21.88
C LEU A 11 -3.17 6.29 -22.00
N ILE A 12 -2.97 5.55 -20.90
CA ILE A 12 -2.04 4.44 -20.85
C ILE A 12 -2.83 3.19 -20.44
N GLY A 13 -2.82 2.16 -21.28
CA GLY A 13 -3.33 0.84 -20.96
C GLY A 13 -2.17 -0.11 -20.65
N GLN A 14 -2.29 -0.91 -19.60
CA GLN A 14 -1.29 -1.91 -19.22
C GLN A 14 -1.96 -3.24 -18.91
N TYR A 15 -1.33 -4.32 -19.37
CA TYR A 15 -1.68 -5.69 -19.01
C TYR A 15 -0.41 -6.50 -18.83
N GLY A 16 -0.39 -7.36 -17.82
CA GLY A 16 0.70 -8.29 -17.59
C GLY A 16 0.25 -9.53 -16.84
N ARG A 17 0.85 -10.67 -17.17
CA ARG A 17 0.66 -11.93 -16.44
C ARG A 17 1.96 -12.34 -15.80
N TYR A 18 1.92 -12.63 -14.49
CA TYR A 18 3.08 -12.94 -13.67
C TYR A 18 2.87 -14.28 -12.97
N ILE A 19 3.99 -14.93 -12.66
CA ILE A 19 4.05 -16.14 -11.84
C ILE A 19 5.00 -15.86 -10.69
N GLU A 20 4.51 -16.01 -9.48
CA GLU A 20 5.30 -15.92 -8.25
C GLU A 20 5.47 -17.33 -7.66
N ARG A 21 6.72 -17.80 -7.58
CA ARG A 21 7.03 -19.11 -7.03
C ARG A 21 7.28 -19.02 -5.53
N PRO A 22 6.91 -20.05 -4.75
CA PRO A 22 7.27 -20.11 -3.34
C PRO A 22 8.78 -20.04 -3.16
N THR A 23 9.23 -19.37 -2.11
CA THR A 23 10.65 -19.36 -1.72
C THR A 23 11.05 -20.70 -1.09
N PHE A 24 12.35 -21.02 -1.07
CA PHE A 24 12.82 -22.23 -0.40
C PHE A 24 12.48 -22.26 1.08
N SER A 25 12.52 -21.14 1.77
CA SER A 25 12.13 -21.04 3.18
C SER A 25 10.64 -21.32 3.38
N ALA A 26 9.78 -20.86 2.44
CA ALA A 26 8.35 -21.13 2.51
C ALA A 26 8.00 -22.62 2.26
N LEU A 27 8.86 -23.36 1.58
CA LEU A 27 8.70 -24.78 1.29
C LEU A 27 9.35 -25.70 2.33
N ASN A 28 10.27 -25.19 3.16
CA ASN A 28 11.04 -26.00 4.10
C ASN A 28 10.18 -26.46 5.28
N PRO A 29 9.90 -27.77 5.45
CA PRO A 29 9.02 -28.26 6.51
C PRO A 29 9.67 -28.28 7.91
N ASN A 30 10.94 -27.86 8.03
CA ASN A 30 11.60 -27.80 9.32
C ASN A 30 11.01 -26.67 10.18
N ARG A 31 10.76 -26.99 11.46
CA ARG A 31 10.31 -25.99 12.43
C ARG A 31 11.47 -25.04 12.77
N ILE A 32 11.22 -23.74 12.73
CA ILE A 32 12.13 -22.69 13.16
C ILE A 32 11.52 -22.04 14.40
N GLN A 33 12.09 -22.31 15.56
CA GLN A 33 11.62 -21.75 16.81
C GLN A 33 11.82 -20.24 16.82
N THR A 34 10.75 -19.47 17.09
CA THR A 34 10.78 -18.02 17.18
C THR A 34 10.65 -17.53 18.63
N SER A 35 9.98 -18.29 19.47
CA SER A 35 9.90 -18.08 20.91
C SER A 35 9.61 -19.41 21.62
N GLU A 36 9.49 -19.41 22.95
CA GLU A 36 9.14 -20.59 23.72
C GLU A 36 7.78 -21.19 23.30
N TYR A 37 6.84 -20.33 22.87
CA TYR A 37 5.46 -20.69 22.52
C TYR A 37 5.14 -20.49 21.04
N SER A 38 6.14 -20.29 20.18
CA SER A 38 5.88 -20.07 18.76
C SER A 38 7.00 -20.56 17.84
N TYR A 39 6.60 -21.03 16.66
CA TYR A 39 7.54 -21.42 15.59
C TYR A 39 7.01 -21.06 14.21
N LEU A 40 7.93 -20.99 13.24
CA LEU A 40 7.63 -20.92 11.81
C LEU A 40 7.81 -22.30 11.19
N ILE A 41 6.95 -22.64 10.24
CA ILE A 41 7.07 -23.87 9.46
C ILE A 41 6.74 -23.58 7.99
N GLY A 42 7.53 -24.13 7.07
CA GLY A 42 7.22 -24.05 5.66
C GLY A 42 6.24 -25.13 5.21
N ASN A 43 5.64 -24.93 4.05
CA ASN A 43 4.66 -25.84 3.47
C ASN A 43 5.15 -26.36 2.11
N PRO A 44 5.59 -27.64 2.01
CA PRO A 44 6.08 -28.20 0.74
C PRO A 44 4.99 -28.32 -0.34
N MET A 45 3.71 -28.21 0.02
CA MET A 45 2.58 -28.34 -0.88
C MET A 45 2.16 -27.03 -1.52
N LEU A 46 2.94 -25.94 -1.31
CA LEU A 46 2.64 -24.65 -1.94
C LEU A 46 2.70 -24.71 -3.46
N ARG A 47 1.68 -24.14 -4.07
CA ARG A 47 1.60 -23.93 -5.51
C ARG A 47 2.05 -22.52 -5.88
N PRO A 48 2.58 -22.30 -7.09
CA PRO A 48 2.89 -20.96 -7.57
C PRO A 48 1.63 -20.08 -7.65
N THR A 49 1.77 -18.82 -7.29
CA THR A 49 0.73 -17.81 -7.49
C THR A 49 0.74 -17.33 -8.94
N TYR A 50 -0.42 -17.28 -9.57
CA TYR A 50 -0.62 -16.67 -10.88
C TYR A 50 -1.33 -15.32 -10.71
N ILE A 51 -0.80 -14.28 -11.33
CA ILE A 51 -1.29 -12.91 -11.18
C ILE A 51 -1.56 -12.32 -12.56
N ASN A 52 -2.80 -11.90 -12.81
CA ASN A 52 -3.14 -11.06 -13.96
C ASN A 52 -3.31 -9.62 -13.44
N LYS A 53 -2.52 -8.69 -13.97
CA LYS A 53 -2.57 -7.26 -13.64
C LYS A 53 -3.02 -6.49 -14.87
N PHE A 54 -3.97 -5.59 -14.70
CA PHE A 54 -4.39 -4.68 -15.74
C PHE A 54 -4.73 -3.32 -15.13
N SER A 55 -4.46 -2.27 -15.87
CA SER A 55 -4.81 -0.91 -15.47
C SER A 55 -4.99 0.00 -16.67
N ILE A 56 -5.80 1.03 -16.46
CA ILE A 56 -5.95 2.16 -17.36
C ILE A 56 -5.60 3.41 -16.56
N THR A 57 -4.65 4.19 -17.06
CA THR A 57 -4.23 5.45 -16.44
C THR A 57 -4.56 6.60 -17.38
N LEU A 58 -5.30 7.57 -16.87
CA LEU A 58 -5.54 8.85 -17.49
C LEU A 58 -4.59 9.88 -16.88
N VAL A 59 -3.82 10.56 -17.70
CA VAL A 59 -2.92 11.63 -17.27
C VAL A 59 -3.38 12.93 -17.90
N TYR A 60 -3.47 13.98 -17.08
CA TYR A 60 -3.76 15.34 -17.53
C TYR A 60 -2.61 16.28 -17.23
N ASN A 61 -2.17 17.00 -18.25
CA ASN A 61 -1.12 18.01 -18.19
C ASN A 61 0.17 17.50 -17.54
N PHE A 62 0.49 16.19 -17.70
CA PHE A 62 1.64 15.50 -17.09
C PHE A 62 1.75 15.65 -15.55
N ARG A 63 0.66 16.01 -14.89
CA ARG A 63 0.62 16.31 -13.45
C ARG A 63 -0.44 15.54 -12.70
N TYR A 64 -1.65 15.48 -13.22
CA TYR A 64 -2.78 14.81 -12.59
C TYR A 64 -2.91 13.41 -13.15
N THR A 65 -3.02 12.42 -12.29
CA THR A 65 -3.20 11.03 -12.72
C THR A 65 -4.41 10.40 -12.06
N LEU A 66 -5.16 9.66 -12.86
CA LEU A 66 -6.20 8.76 -12.39
C LEU A 66 -5.92 7.38 -12.97
N THR A 67 -5.71 6.40 -12.10
CA THR A 67 -5.51 5.00 -12.51
C THR A 67 -6.63 4.15 -11.94
N VAL A 68 -7.21 3.31 -12.77
CA VAL A 68 -8.17 2.27 -12.38
C VAL A 68 -7.64 0.94 -12.87
N GLY A 69 -7.70 -0.09 -12.03
CA GLY A 69 -7.19 -1.39 -12.43
C GLY A 69 -7.56 -2.51 -11.49
N GLY A 70 -7.01 -3.69 -11.80
CA GLY A 70 -7.21 -4.88 -11.00
C GLY A 70 -6.00 -5.80 -11.03
N ASN A 71 -5.78 -6.48 -9.92
CA ASN A 71 -4.85 -7.59 -9.77
C ASN A 71 -5.65 -8.82 -9.37
N LEU A 72 -5.69 -9.80 -10.27
CA LEU A 72 -6.42 -11.04 -10.06
C LEU A 72 -5.41 -12.14 -9.73
N HIS A 73 -5.46 -12.61 -8.49
CA HIS A 73 -4.54 -13.64 -7.99
C HIS A 73 -5.26 -14.98 -7.93
N HIS A 74 -4.58 -16.01 -8.38
CA HIS A 74 -4.97 -17.41 -8.23
C HIS A 74 -3.88 -18.14 -7.47
N ASP A 75 -4.27 -18.94 -6.49
CA ASP A 75 -3.34 -19.63 -5.57
C ASP A 75 -2.38 -18.69 -4.83
N LEU A 76 -2.87 -17.51 -4.40
CA LEU A 76 -2.05 -16.52 -3.70
C LEU A 76 -1.52 -17.09 -2.39
N ILE A 77 -0.21 -16.98 -2.18
CA ILE A 77 0.46 -17.45 -0.97
C ILE A 77 0.32 -16.37 0.13
N ARG A 78 -0.20 -16.78 1.29
CA ARG A 78 -0.33 -15.94 2.48
C ARG A 78 0.13 -16.68 3.74
N GLN A 79 0.53 -15.91 4.74
CA GLN A 79 0.85 -16.43 6.07
C GLN A 79 -0.41 -16.57 6.92
N PHE A 80 -0.50 -17.68 7.63
CA PHE A 80 -1.55 -17.99 8.59
C PHE A 80 -0.94 -18.33 9.94
N GLY A 81 -1.43 -17.68 11.00
CA GLY A 81 -1.20 -18.10 12.37
C GLY A 81 -2.18 -19.24 12.72
N LYS A 82 -1.68 -20.32 13.27
CA LYS A 82 -2.45 -21.48 13.71
C LYS A 82 -1.98 -21.93 15.09
N GLU A 83 -2.87 -22.58 15.81
CA GLU A 83 -2.55 -23.29 17.07
C GLU A 83 -1.97 -24.67 16.73
N ASP A 84 -0.99 -25.12 17.52
CA ASP A 84 -0.43 -26.45 17.37
C ASP A 84 -1.47 -27.51 17.80
N ALA A 85 -1.61 -28.57 17.01
CA ALA A 85 -2.62 -29.60 17.26
C ALA A 85 -2.38 -30.44 18.53
N GLU A 86 -1.13 -30.52 19.01
CA GLU A 86 -0.74 -31.28 20.18
C GLU A 86 -0.70 -30.44 21.47
N ASN A 87 -0.45 -29.11 21.32
CA ASN A 87 -0.39 -28.20 22.45
C ASN A 87 -0.97 -26.82 22.05
N SER A 88 -2.16 -26.50 22.54
CA SER A 88 -2.86 -25.23 22.26
C SER A 88 -2.14 -23.98 22.79
N ASP A 89 -1.18 -24.12 23.71
CA ASP A 89 -0.38 -23.00 24.19
C ASP A 89 0.72 -22.59 23.18
N ILE A 90 0.95 -23.43 22.17
CA ILE A 90 1.92 -23.17 21.12
C ILE A 90 1.21 -22.72 19.84
N SER A 91 1.68 -21.63 19.25
CA SER A 91 1.21 -21.15 17.96
C SER A 91 2.30 -21.30 16.88
N TYR A 92 1.89 -21.45 15.65
CA TYR A 92 2.82 -21.44 14.53
C TYR A 92 2.33 -20.62 13.35
N VAL A 93 3.27 -20.17 12.53
CA VAL A 93 2.96 -19.47 11.29
C VAL A 93 3.37 -20.36 10.12
N ILE A 94 2.44 -20.53 9.20
CA ILE A 94 2.62 -21.33 7.97
C ILE A 94 2.14 -20.56 6.75
N ASN A 95 2.79 -20.79 5.59
CA ASN A 95 2.31 -20.27 4.33
C ASN A 95 1.30 -21.22 3.70
N GLU A 96 0.18 -20.69 3.23
CA GLU A 96 -0.87 -21.46 2.52
C GLU A 96 -1.34 -20.71 1.27
N ASN A 97 -1.86 -21.44 0.30
CA ASN A 97 -2.47 -20.84 -0.88
C ASN A 97 -3.94 -20.50 -0.61
N HIS A 98 -4.35 -19.30 -1.03
CA HIS A 98 -5.76 -18.96 -1.18
C HIS A 98 -6.24 -19.36 -2.58
N ASN A 99 -7.49 -19.76 -2.72
CA ASN A 99 -8.06 -20.07 -4.02
C ASN A 99 -8.01 -18.84 -4.95
N ARG A 100 -8.57 -17.72 -4.50
CA ARG A 100 -8.58 -16.45 -5.25
C ARG A 100 -8.50 -15.26 -4.29
N GLU A 101 -7.73 -14.26 -4.70
CA GLU A 101 -7.75 -12.95 -4.06
C GLU A 101 -7.70 -11.89 -5.16
N ASN A 102 -8.74 -11.07 -5.25
CA ASN A 102 -8.85 -10.04 -6.27
C ASN A 102 -8.74 -8.66 -5.62
N HIS A 103 -7.91 -7.83 -6.19
CA HIS A 103 -7.77 -6.43 -5.80
C HIS A 103 -8.24 -5.54 -6.95
N TRP A 104 -9.30 -4.78 -6.72
CA TRP A 104 -9.73 -3.71 -7.61
C TRP A 104 -9.30 -2.39 -7.00
N PHE A 105 -8.66 -1.54 -7.76
CA PHE A 105 -8.14 -0.31 -7.21
C PHE A 105 -8.43 0.92 -8.07
N VAL A 106 -8.52 2.04 -7.39
CA VAL A 106 -8.47 3.38 -7.96
C VAL A 106 -7.34 4.15 -7.28
N ALA A 107 -6.48 4.79 -8.08
CA ALA A 107 -5.39 5.63 -7.59
C ALA A 107 -5.48 7.01 -8.21
N ILE A 108 -5.37 8.05 -7.38
CA ILE A 108 -5.43 9.45 -7.80
C ILE A 108 -4.20 10.16 -7.27
N THR A 109 -3.54 10.94 -8.14
CA THR A 109 -2.49 11.88 -7.72
C THR A 109 -2.81 13.25 -8.29
N ALA A 110 -2.86 14.25 -7.39
CA ALA A 110 -3.26 15.61 -7.74
C ALA A 110 -2.32 16.64 -7.08
N PRO A 111 -1.22 17.02 -7.74
CA PRO A 111 -0.46 18.19 -7.34
C PRO A 111 -1.22 19.45 -7.77
N TRP A 112 -1.48 20.36 -6.82
CA TRP A 112 -2.26 21.55 -7.06
C TRP A 112 -1.58 22.78 -6.46
N GLN A 113 -1.45 23.84 -7.23
CA GLN A 113 -0.90 25.11 -6.80
C GLN A 113 -1.90 26.22 -7.09
N PRO A 114 -2.91 26.40 -6.22
CA PRO A 114 -3.96 27.42 -6.45
C PRO A 114 -3.46 28.84 -6.34
N LEU A 115 -2.39 29.05 -5.56
CA LEU A 115 -1.79 30.35 -5.29
C LEU A 115 -0.26 30.22 -5.29
N ASN A 116 0.46 31.30 -5.61
CA ASN A 116 1.93 31.27 -5.68
C ASN A 116 2.60 30.90 -4.34
N TRP A 117 1.91 31.12 -3.24
CA TRP A 117 2.39 30.82 -1.89
C TRP A 117 1.86 29.50 -1.32
N LEU A 118 0.96 28.79 -2.02
CA LEU A 118 0.33 27.54 -1.54
C LEU A 118 0.55 26.41 -2.54
N ASN A 119 1.32 25.39 -2.11
CA ASN A 119 1.52 24.17 -2.86
C ASN A 119 0.83 23.02 -2.12
N LEU A 120 -0.02 22.32 -2.82
CA LEU A 120 -0.73 21.14 -2.33
C LEU A 120 -0.35 19.93 -3.19
N ASN A 121 -0.18 18.79 -2.56
CA ASN A 121 -0.01 17.53 -3.25
C ASN A 121 -0.78 16.46 -2.49
N ALA A 122 -1.67 15.78 -3.17
CA ALA A 122 -2.45 14.70 -2.59
C ALA A 122 -2.37 13.44 -3.46
N SER A 123 -2.25 12.30 -2.82
CA SER A 123 -2.43 11.00 -3.45
C SER A 123 -3.36 10.13 -2.61
N PHE A 124 -4.17 9.37 -3.31
CA PHE A 124 -5.12 8.44 -2.71
C PHE A 124 -5.13 7.16 -3.51
N ILE A 125 -5.08 6.03 -2.83
CA ILE A 125 -5.26 4.71 -3.42
C ILE A 125 -6.34 4.01 -2.60
N GLY A 126 -7.49 3.75 -3.23
CA GLY A 126 -8.54 2.91 -2.66
C GLY A 126 -8.50 1.54 -3.30
N VAL A 127 -8.58 0.48 -2.51
CA VAL A 127 -8.54 -0.90 -2.97
C VAL A 127 -9.71 -1.67 -2.38
N ARG A 128 -10.49 -2.32 -3.24
CA ARG A 128 -11.43 -3.36 -2.85
C ARG A 128 -10.68 -4.69 -2.93
N GLN A 129 -10.52 -5.35 -1.79
CA GLN A 129 -9.92 -6.67 -1.68
C GLN A 129 -11.04 -7.71 -1.48
N ASP A 130 -11.10 -8.69 -2.35
CA ASP A 130 -12.06 -9.79 -2.31
C ASP A 130 -11.28 -11.10 -2.20
N ILE A 131 -11.42 -11.78 -1.05
CA ILE A 131 -10.70 -13.00 -0.72
C ILE A 131 -11.68 -14.16 -0.76
N ARG A 132 -11.32 -15.25 -1.44
CA ARG A 132 -12.03 -16.52 -1.42
C ARG A 132 -11.08 -17.63 -0.99
N MET A 133 -11.42 -18.29 0.11
CA MET A 133 -10.73 -19.49 0.57
C MET A 133 -11.16 -20.70 -0.27
N TYR A 134 -10.59 -21.87 0.00
CA TYR A 134 -10.97 -23.09 -0.71
C TYR A 134 -12.35 -23.61 -0.35
N ARG A 135 -12.91 -23.23 0.79
CA ARG A 135 -14.30 -23.53 1.17
C ARG A 135 -15.20 -22.45 0.60
N GLU A 136 -16.30 -22.84 -0.04
CA GLU A 136 -17.21 -21.90 -0.74
C GLU A 136 -17.82 -20.82 0.17
N ASP A 137 -17.99 -21.12 1.46
CA ASP A 137 -18.58 -20.21 2.45
C ASP A 137 -17.60 -19.15 2.99
N ASP A 138 -16.31 -19.26 2.70
CA ASP A 138 -15.27 -18.38 3.21
C ASP A 138 -14.97 -17.21 2.23
N TYR A 139 -15.98 -16.39 1.99
CA TYR A 139 -15.80 -15.12 1.26
C TYR A 139 -15.62 -13.97 2.25
N PHE A 140 -14.54 -13.23 2.06
CA PHE A 140 -14.27 -12.02 2.82
C PHE A 140 -13.91 -10.88 1.86
N GLY A 141 -14.67 -9.79 1.95
CA GLY A 141 -14.42 -8.62 1.12
C GLY A 141 -14.40 -7.36 1.96
N HIS A 142 -13.38 -6.53 1.79
CA HIS A 142 -13.26 -5.25 2.48
C HIS A 142 -12.64 -4.19 1.60
N PHE A 143 -12.79 -2.93 2.02
CA PHE A 143 -12.17 -1.79 1.39
C PHE A 143 -11.01 -1.31 2.25
N LEU A 144 -9.88 -1.08 1.62
CA LEU A 144 -8.70 -0.49 2.24
C LEU A 144 -8.25 0.74 1.45
N TYR A 145 -7.56 1.64 2.11
CA TYR A 145 -7.03 2.83 1.46
C TYR A 145 -5.66 3.23 2.00
N PHE A 146 -4.93 3.91 1.12
CA PHE A 146 -3.72 4.65 1.42
C PHE A 146 -3.94 6.09 1.00
N ALA A 147 -3.71 7.04 1.90
CA ALA A 147 -3.86 8.47 1.63
C ALA A 147 -2.59 9.21 2.05
N ASN A 148 -2.14 10.11 1.20
CA ASN A 148 -1.04 11.01 1.49
C ASN A 148 -1.45 12.41 1.06
N ALA A 149 -1.22 13.40 1.90
CA ALA A 149 -1.45 14.80 1.58
C ALA A 149 -0.32 15.66 2.16
N ASN A 150 0.22 16.53 1.32
CA ASN A 150 1.24 17.50 1.70
C ASN A 150 0.75 18.91 1.33
N ALA A 151 0.88 19.82 2.27
CA ALA A 151 0.61 21.24 2.06
C ALA A 151 1.86 22.05 2.44
N THR A 152 2.33 22.90 1.53
CA THR A 152 3.42 23.84 1.80
C THR A 152 2.92 25.24 1.60
N VAL A 153 2.95 26.04 2.66
CA VAL A 153 2.60 27.45 2.68
C VAL A 153 3.90 28.26 2.69
N LEU A 154 4.15 29.03 1.65
CA LEU A 154 5.28 29.94 1.58
C LEU A 154 4.89 31.25 2.29
N LEU A 155 5.64 31.60 3.32
CA LEU A 155 5.41 32.78 4.13
C LEU A 155 6.45 33.86 3.81
N PRO A 156 6.18 35.15 4.16
CA PRO A 156 7.14 36.23 3.99
C PRO A 156 8.49 35.93 4.66
N SER A 157 9.55 36.57 4.18
CA SER A 157 10.89 36.46 4.73
C SER A 157 11.46 35.03 4.73
N ASP A 158 11.23 34.27 3.66
CA ASP A 158 11.76 32.92 3.44
C ASP A 158 11.40 31.88 4.52
N TYR A 159 10.25 32.07 5.18
CA TYR A 159 9.64 31.01 5.97
C TYR A 159 8.77 30.13 5.10
N SER A 160 8.68 28.85 5.46
CA SER A 160 7.66 27.93 4.93
C SER A 160 7.08 27.06 6.04
N LEU A 161 5.77 26.84 5.98
CA LEU A 161 5.07 25.92 6.86
C LEU A 161 4.68 24.70 6.00
N GLU A 162 5.10 23.52 6.45
CA GLU A 162 4.82 22.25 5.78
C GLU A 162 3.96 21.38 6.68
N ALA A 163 2.79 20.97 6.19
CA ALA A 163 1.90 20.01 6.84
C ALA A 163 1.87 18.73 6.02
N GLN A 164 2.06 17.60 6.65
CA GLN A 164 2.05 16.29 6.01
C GLN A 164 1.10 15.35 6.73
N TYR A 165 0.22 14.72 5.99
CA TYR A 165 -0.67 13.67 6.45
C TYR A 165 -0.39 12.37 5.70
N ASN A 166 -0.30 11.26 6.44
CA ASN A 166 -0.27 9.92 5.89
C ASN A 166 -1.32 9.06 6.62
N GLY A 167 -2.16 8.39 5.87
CA GLY A 167 -3.21 7.53 6.39
C GLY A 167 -3.21 6.18 5.68
N VAL A 168 -3.29 5.12 6.47
CA VAL A 168 -3.47 3.75 6.00
C VAL A 168 -4.63 3.16 6.79
N SER A 169 -5.61 2.58 6.10
CA SER A 169 -6.71 1.86 6.73
C SER A 169 -6.24 0.52 7.30
N ARG A 170 -7.12 -0.21 7.98
CA ARG A 170 -6.85 -1.57 8.39
C ARG A 170 -6.50 -2.43 7.18
N LEU A 171 -5.42 -3.20 7.27
CA LEU A 171 -4.95 -4.15 6.26
C LEU A 171 -5.21 -5.57 6.75
N TYR A 172 -5.48 -6.48 5.81
CA TYR A 172 -5.64 -7.90 6.11
C TYR A 172 -4.71 -8.74 5.24
N SER A 173 -4.08 -9.73 5.85
CA SER A 173 -3.22 -10.69 5.17
C SER A 173 -3.34 -12.05 5.86
N GLY A 174 -3.82 -13.05 5.14
CA GLY A 174 -4.17 -14.34 5.72
C GLY A 174 -5.29 -14.17 6.76
N ASN A 175 -5.08 -14.64 7.98
CA ASN A 175 -5.97 -14.46 9.11
C ASN A 175 -5.54 -13.33 10.08
N SER A 176 -4.56 -12.52 9.68
CA SER A 176 -4.03 -11.42 10.49
C SER A 176 -4.52 -10.07 9.99
N GLY A 177 -4.84 -9.18 10.93
CA GLY A 177 -5.19 -7.79 10.67
C GLY A 177 -4.13 -6.84 11.23
N ILE A 178 -3.80 -5.79 10.48
CA ILE A 178 -2.94 -4.69 10.90
C ILE A 178 -3.83 -3.47 11.11
N ASP A 179 -3.77 -2.89 12.30
CA ASP A 179 -4.62 -1.74 12.64
C ASP A 179 -4.33 -0.50 11.79
N PRO A 180 -5.34 0.37 11.62
CA PRO A 180 -5.18 1.61 10.89
C PRO A 180 -4.08 2.47 11.48
N ARG A 181 -3.36 3.18 10.61
CA ARG A 181 -2.30 4.10 11.03
C ARG A 181 -2.47 5.45 10.35
N HIS A 182 -2.51 6.50 11.15
CA HIS A 182 -2.60 7.88 10.69
C HIS A 182 -1.49 8.68 11.33
N THR A 183 -0.74 9.43 10.54
CA THR A 183 0.31 10.31 11.03
C THR A 183 0.09 11.71 10.48
N PHE A 184 0.30 12.72 11.30
CA PHE A 184 0.26 14.11 10.92
C PHE A 184 1.50 14.82 11.45
N ASN A 185 2.27 15.42 10.54
CA ASN A 185 3.52 16.12 10.84
C ASN A 185 3.36 17.58 10.45
N LEU A 186 4.00 18.46 11.22
CA LEU A 186 4.01 19.90 10.98
C LEU A 186 5.43 20.44 11.13
N HIS A 187 5.94 21.11 10.09
CA HIS A 187 7.29 21.62 10.07
C HIS A 187 7.30 23.10 9.70
N LEU A 188 7.95 23.93 10.50
CA LEU A 188 8.28 25.31 10.16
C LEU A 188 9.74 25.37 9.73
N ARG A 189 9.98 25.88 8.53
CA ARG A 189 11.31 26.01 7.94
C ARG A 189 11.63 27.48 7.69
N LYS A 190 12.85 27.86 7.99
CA LYS A 190 13.41 29.19 7.68
C LYS A 190 14.67 29.03 6.85
N LYS A 191 14.79 29.81 5.77
CA LYS A 191 16.00 29.87 4.95
C LYS A 191 16.68 31.23 5.13
N TRP A 192 18.02 31.26 5.06
CA TRP A 192 18.87 32.46 5.09
C TRP A 192 19.94 32.37 4.00
N LYS A 193 20.52 33.51 3.67
CA LYS A 193 21.66 33.63 2.74
C LYS A 193 21.38 32.89 1.43
N ASP A 194 20.25 33.21 0.79
CA ASP A 194 19.82 32.57 -0.48
C ASP A 194 19.76 31.03 -0.41
N GLY A 195 19.34 30.52 0.73
CA GLY A 195 19.17 29.09 0.97
C GLY A 195 20.43 28.33 1.40
N ARG A 196 21.56 29.01 1.64
CA ARG A 196 22.79 28.37 2.14
C ARG A 196 22.67 27.90 3.61
N CYS A 197 21.79 28.51 4.38
CA CYS A 197 21.48 28.09 5.75
C CYS A 197 19.98 27.80 5.84
N VAL A 198 19.64 26.66 6.45
CA VAL A 198 18.25 26.25 6.66
C VAL A 198 18.10 25.78 8.10
N ALA A 199 17.09 26.29 8.80
CA ALA A 199 16.65 25.73 10.08
C ALA A 199 15.24 25.17 9.91
N THR A 200 14.97 24.03 10.53
CA THR A 200 13.66 23.40 10.55
C THR A 200 13.31 23.07 11.99
N LEU A 201 12.12 23.49 12.40
CA LEU A 201 11.48 23.09 13.65
C LEU A 201 10.25 22.28 13.27
N GLY A 202 10.11 21.10 13.82
CA GLY A 202 9.00 20.22 13.46
C GLY A 202 8.46 19.46 14.65
N VAL A 203 7.19 19.04 14.51
CA VAL A 203 6.53 18.09 15.37
C VAL A 203 6.00 16.98 14.49
N ASP A 204 6.41 15.77 14.76
CA ASP A 204 5.98 14.58 14.06
C ASP A 204 4.93 13.84 14.86
N ASN A 205 3.99 13.21 14.12
CA ASN A 205 2.99 12.32 14.69
C ASN A 205 2.12 12.99 15.79
N ILE A 206 1.55 14.15 15.51
CA ILE A 206 0.86 15.01 16.49
C ILE A 206 -0.33 14.33 17.19
N PHE A 207 -0.93 13.30 16.56
CA PHE A 207 -2.16 12.65 17.05
C PHE A 207 -1.96 11.24 17.62
N ASN A 208 -0.73 10.78 17.82
CA ASN A 208 -0.42 9.46 18.41
C ASN A 208 0.48 9.59 19.64
#